data_253323d0844519da9a210365111359de
#
_entry.id   253323d0844519da9a210365111359de
#
_cell.length_a   1.000
_cell.length_b   1.000
_cell.length_c   1.000
_cell.angle_alpha   90.00
_cell.angle_beta   90.00
_cell.angle_gamma   90.00
#
_symmetry.space_group_name_H-M   'P 1'
#
loop_
_entity.id
_entity.type
_entity.pdbx_description
1 polymer ?
#
loop_
_entity_poly.entity_id
_entity_poly.type
_entity_poly.pdbx_seq_one_letter_code
_entity_poly.pdbx_strand_id
1 'polypeptide(L)'
;MRKLFLLLGAFAAAASAGTLYLPAYPNAVLVFDESKGQIVDRIPLTTGTPMFMRLAPNRKQIYVTTIDHDGIEVVDIASRKVVNHFVLDTPTKRYRFRGGAPDADGKYFYTVTMEIDKLAEHYDVGNLKYTVIDLAQQKIVNTVPMPRGDALINRLSFEVSPDGKYLYQFGPKISILRTSDFQRVDELDLSPPDFPGMENVRLGNDLDLISQPGMHTSIFNSTDAIVHNRVFGLAHLNLGTREISYSPIGPSPSGMAGLQITPDLKTAYTVVTNGAFGNKRCEFWSFDLSSDRVTQREEVPCRSRFSFGMSSDGKKLYIYGAGFEIEVYDAATMKHEKTWDLNNDVTYAGMVVMP
;
A
#
# COMPACT_ATOMS: atom_id res chain seq x y z
N MET A 1 15.63 53.32 -34.08
CA MET A 1 14.73 52.51 -33.25
C MET A 1 15.17 51.05 -33.38
N ARG A 2 15.91 50.54 -32.37
CA ARG A 2 16.37 49.14 -32.31
C ARG A 2 15.34 48.35 -31.53
N LYS A 3 14.68 47.37 -32.16
CA LYS A 3 13.76 46.44 -31.50
C LYS A 3 14.59 45.34 -30.81
N LEU A 4 14.54 45.32 -29.49
CA LEU A 4 15.14 44.26 -28.68
C LEU A 4 14.14 43.10 -28.63
N PHE A 5 14.48 41.95 -29.25
CA PHE A 5 13.75 40.71 -29.11
C PHE A 5 14.22 40.01 -27.84
N LEU A 6 13.39 39.96 -26.81
CA LEU A 6 13.58 39.09 -25.68
C LEU A 6 13.15 37.66 -26.09
N LEU A 7 14.12 36.77 -26.26
CA LEU A 7 13.87 35.34 -26.29
C LEU A 7 13.55 34.87 -24.86
N LEU A 8 12.27 34.60 -24.57
CA LEU A 8 11.89 33.81 -23.43
C LEU A 8 12.26 32.34 -23.71
N GLY A 9 13.37 31.90 -23.16
CA GLY A 9 13.71 30.48 -23.10
C GLY A 9 12.76 29.78 -22.12
N ALA A 10 11.82 28.98 -22.63
CA ALA A 10 11.07 28.06 -21.83
C ALA A 10 12.03 26.96 -21.32
N PHE A 11 12.47 27.05 -20.08
CA PHE A 11 13.09 25.93 -19.40
C PHE A 11 12.00 24.88 -19.22
N ALA A 12 11.95 23.89 -20.10
CA ALA A 12 11.27 22.65 -19.81
C ALA A 12 12.02 22.02 -18.61
N ALA A 13 11.42 22.07 -17.43
CA ALA A 13 11.89 21.28 -16.30
C ALA A 13 11.89 19.82 -16.79
N ALA A 14 13.07 19.25 -16.97
CA ALA A 14 13.20 17.82 -17.21
C ALA A 14 12.54 17.15 -16.01
N ALA A 15 11.44 16.43 -16.24
CA ALA A 15 10.84 15.60 -15.22
C ALA A 15 11.95 14.67 -14.72
N SER A 16 12.32 14.84 -13.46
CA SER A 16 13.30 13.97 -12.81
C SER A 16 12.74 12.56 -12.90
N ALA A 17 13.46 11.66 -13.54
CA ALA A 17 13.08 10.26 -13.52
C ALA A 17 13.14 9.79 -12.07
N GLY A 18 12.09 9.09 -11.65
CA GLY A 18 11.91 8.69 -10.27
C GLY A 18 12.90 7.64 -9.79
N THR A 19 12.88 7.45 -8.48
CA THR A 19 13.63 6.41 -7.80
C THR A 19 12.64 5.39 -7.24
N LEU A 20 12.85 4.11 -7.56
CA LEU A 20 12.06 3.02 -7.00
C LEU A 20 12.84 2.36 -5.86
N TYR A 21 12.17 2.18 -4.73
CA TYR A 21 12.64 1.37 -3.63
C TYR A 21 11.92 0.04 -3.68
N LEU A 22 12.67 -1.04 -3.91
CA LEU A 22 12.16 -2.39 -4.14
C LEU A 22 12.60 -3.33 -3.02
N PRO A 23 11.68 -4.07 -2.41
CA PRO A 23 12.03 -5.05 -1.41
C PRO A 23 12.65 -6.29 -2.06
N ALA A 24 13.81 -6.73 -1.59
CA ALA A 24 14.53 -7.84 -2.17
C ALA A 24 14.92 -8.92 -1.15
N TYR A 25 14.86 -10.16 -1.59
CA TYR A 25 15.36 -11.30 -0.86
C TYR A 25 16.91 -11.33 -0.88
N PRO A 26 17.60 -11.78 0.17
CA PRO A 26 17.00 -12.23 1.44
C PRO A 26 16.68 -11.08 2.40
N ASN A 27 17.36 -9.94 2.34
CA ASN A 27 17.29 -8.89 3.37
C ASN A 27 17.78 -7.53 2.85
N ALA A 28 17.15 -6.99 1.83
CA ALA A 28 17.56 -5.69 1.30
C ALA A 28 16.37 -4.87 0.77
N VAL A 29 16.61 -3.56 0.66
CA VAL A 29 15.86 -2.66 -0.20
C VAL A 29 16.78 -2.20 -1.31
N LEU A 30 16.42 -2.47 -2.57
CA LEU A 30 17.14 -2.02 -3.74
C LEU A 30 16.69 -0.60 -4.08
N VAL A 31 17.63 0.22 -4.47
CA VAL A 31 17.38 1.57 -5.00
C VAL A 31 17.58 1.52 -6.51
N PHE A 32 16.51 1.68 -7.26
CA PHE A 32 16.50 1.59 -8.71
C PHE A 32 16.25 2.97 -9.31
N ASP A 33 17.08 3.35 -10.26
CA ASP A 33 16.99 4.63 -11.00
C ASP A 33 16.21 4.38 -12.30
N GLU A 34 15.00 4.95 -12.42
CA GLU A 34 14.15 4.78 -13.61
C GLU A 34 14.79 5.32 -14.88
N SER A 35 15.59 6.41 -14.79
CA SER A 35 16.26 7.00 -15.97
C SER A 35 17.34 6.11 -16.55
N LYS A 36 18.05 5.42 -15.67
CA LYS A 36 19.13 4.50 -16.04
C LYS A 36 18.64 3.08 -16.30
N GLY A 37 17.44 2.75 -15.79
CA GLY A 37 16.90 1.40 -15.86
C GLY A 37 17.75 0.38 -15.11
N GLN A 38 18.36 0.77 -13.98
CA GLN A 38 19.29 -0.08 -13.24
C GLN A 38 19.26 0.19 -11.73
N ILE A 39 19.68 -0.81 -10.96
CA ILE A 39 19.91 -0.68 -9.52
C ILE A 39 21.16 0.20 -9.33
N VAL A 40 21.02 1.25 -8.53
CA VAL A 40 22.09 2.22 -8.23
C VAL A 40 22.58 2.10 -6.79
N ASP A 41 21.82 1.43 -5.93
CA ASP A 41 22.21 1.22 -4.54
C ASP A 41 21.46 0.01 -3.94
N ARG A 42 21.99 -0.52 -2.83
CA ARG A 42 21.42 -1.62 -2.08
C ARG A 42 21.50 -1.31 -0.59
N ILE A 43 20.38 -1.21 0.07
CA ILE A 43 20.27 -0.92 1.51
C ILE A 43 20.09 -2.26 2.23
N PRO A 44 21.12 -2.77 2.92
CA PRO A 44 21.00 -4.01 3.66
C PRO A 44 20.10 -3.85 4.89
N LEU A 45 19.23 -4.84 5.11
CA LEU A 45 18.39 -4.94 6.30
C LEU A 45 19.02 -5.93 7.27
N THR A 46 18.88 -5.67 8.56
CA THR A 46 19.45 -6.49 9.63
C THR A 46 18.43 -7.36 10.36
N THR A 47 17.16 -7.03 10.24
CA THR A 47 16.08 -7.74 10.93
C THR A 47 15.39 -8.82 10.08
N GLY A 48 15.76 -8.95 8.81
CA GLY A 48 15.33 -10.07 7.94
C GLY A 48 14.70 -9.66 6.61
N THR A 49 13.95 -10.57 6.02
CA THR A 49 13.32 -10.39 4.70
C THR A 49 12.17 -9.39 4.78
N PRO A 50 12.12 -8.38 3.89
CA PRO A 50 11.05 -7.40 3.88
C PRO A 50 9.69 -8.04 3.54
N MET A 51 8.69 -7.79 4.39
CA MET A 51 7.32 -8.27 4.25
C MET A 51 6.34 -7.16 3.87
N PHE A 52 6.55 -5.94 4.41
CA PHE A 52 5.81 -4.74 4.06
C PHE A 52 6.75 -3.54 4.01
N MET A 53 6.54 -2.69 3.01
CA MET A 53 7.18 -1.39 2.93
C MET A 53 6.11 -0.31 2.89
N ARG A 54 6.31 0.74 3.67
CA ARG A 54 5.40 1.87 3.73
C ARG A 54 6.16 3.19 3.75
N LEU A 55 5.82 4.08 2.84
CA LEU A 55 6.33 5.44 2.84
C LEU A 55 5.71 6.23 4.00
N ALA A 56 6.53 6.96 4.74
CA ALA A 56 6.04 7.87 5.77
C ALA A 56 5.24 9.04 5.14
N PRO A 57 4.23 9.59 5.84
CA PRO A 57 3.47 10.74 5.34
C PRO A 57 4.34 11.95 4.99
N ASN A 58 5.45 12.16 5.72
CA ASN A 58 6.41 13.23 5.45
C ASN A 58 7.33 12.97 4.25
N ARG A 59 7.21 11.79 3.59
CA ARG A 59 8.02 11.35 2.44
C ARG A 59 9.54 11.32 2.65
N LYS A 60 10.00 11.26 3.89
CA LYS A 60 11.44 11.23 4.20
C LYS A 60 11.94 9.85 4.58
N GLN A 61 11.04 8.95 4.96
CA GLN A 61 11.39 7.64 5.48
C GLN A 61 10.52 6.55 4.90
N ILE A 62 11.08 5.34 4.81
CA ILE A 62 10.37 4.12 4.48
C ILE A 62 10.43 3.19 5.68
N TYR A 63 9.25 2.73 6.13
CA TYR A 63 9.13 1.74 7.18
C TYR A 63 9.07 0.36 6.55
N VAL A 64 9.99 -0.51 6.95
CA VAL A 64 10.11 -1.88 6.46
C VAL A 64 9.84 -2.82 7.62
N THR A 65 8.75 -3.58 7.53
CA THR A 65 8.49 -4.68 8.47
C THR A 65 9.05 -5.97 7.88
N THR A 66 9.78 -6.73 8.68
CA THR A 66 10.46 -7.96 8.24
C THR A 66 9.81 -9.21 8.82
N ILE A 67 9.94 -10.33 8.10
CA ILE A 67 9.29 -11.59 8.44
C ILE A 67 10.10 -12.46 9.39
N ASP A 68 11.43 -12.46 9.25
CA ASP A 68 12.30 -13.45 9.92
C ASP A 68 12.41 -13.18 11.43
N HIS A 69 12.46 -11.91 11.80
CA HIS A 69 12.60 -11.50 13.19
C HIS A 69 11.42 -10.64 13.67
N ASP A 70 10.37 -10.53 12.84
CA ASP A 70 9.25 -9.65 13.13
C ASP A 70 9.72 -8.23 13.53
N GLY A 71 10.73 -7.75 12.80
CA GLY A 71 11.40 -6.47 13.05
C GLY A 71 10.83 -5.32 12.25
N ILE A 72 11.19 -4.11 12.66
CA ILE A 72 10.91 -2.88 11.94
C ILE A 72 12.24 -2.18 11.67
N GLU A 73 12.46 -1.80 10.41
CA GLU A 73 13.58 -0.95 10.00
C GLU A 73 13.07 0.33 9.38
N VAL A 74 13.72 1.43 9.69
CA VAL A 74 13.41 2.75 9.16
C VAL A 74 14.53 3.18 8.24
N VAL A 75 14.22 3.26 6.95
CA VAL A 75 15.15 3.71 5.91
C VAL A 75 14.95 5.20 5.70
N ASP A 76 16.00 5.99 5.85
CA ASP A 76 16.01 7.39 5.45
C ASP A 76 16.30 7.50 3.95
N ILE A 77 15.40 8.18 3.24
CA ILE A 77 15.43 8.28 1.77
C ILE A 77 16.62 9.10 1.28
N ALA A 78 16.96 10.20 1.98
CA ALA A 78 18.01 11.11 1.56
C ALA A 78 19.40 10.48 1.69
N SER A 79 19.67 9.79 2.79
CA SER A 79 20.96 9.11 3.02
C SER A 79 21.02 7.70 2.46
N ARG A 80 19.88 7.10 2.07
CA ARG A 80 19.77 5.70 1.63
C ARG A 80 20.33 4.71 2.65
N LYS A 81 20.03 4.94 3.92
CA LYS A 81 20.52 4.12 5.04
C LYS A 81 19.39 3.74 5.98
N VAL A 82 19.54 2.59 6.63
CA VAL A 82 18.75 2.28 7.81
C VAL A 82 19.21 3.20 8.94
N VAL A 83 18.32 4.05 9.44
CA VAL A 83 18.58 5.01 10.51
C VAL A 83 18.02 4.53 11.84
N ASN A 84 17.12 3.57 11.81
CA ASN A 84 16.59 2.93 13.01
C ASN A 84 16.18 1.50 12.69
N HIS A 85 16.43 0.57 13.60
CA HIS A 85 15.99 -0.81 13.47
C HIS A 85 15.79 -1.43 14.84
N PHE A 86 14.78 -2.24 14.98
CA PHE A 86 14.54 -2.97 16.23
C PHE A 86 13.70 -4.23 16.02
N VAL A 87 13.88 -5.15 16.93
CA VAL A 87 13.12 -6.39 17.05
C VAL A 87 12.54 -6.40 18.46
N LEU A 88 11.26 -6.71 18.60
CA LEU A 88 10.64 -6.82 19.92
C LEU A 88 10.88 -8.19 20.56
N ASP A 89 11.36 -9.15 19.80
CA ASP A 89 11.67 -10.50 20.26
C ASP A 89 12.72 -10.51 21.38
N THR A 90 12.52 -11.40 22.35
CA THR A 90 13.46 -11.71 23.41
C THR A 90 13.78 -13.22 23.40
N PRO A 91 14.74 -13.70 24.20
CA PRO A 91 15.00 -15.14 24.29
C PRO A 91 13.76 -15.96 24.67
N THR A 92 12.86 -15.41 25.48
CA THR A 92 11.67 -16.08 26.00
C THR A 92 10.35 -15.65 25.35
N LYS A 93 10.37 -14.61 24.51
CA LYS A 93 9.17 -14.08 23.86
C LYS A 93 9.40 -13.82 22.39
N ARG A 94 8.35 -14.00 21.60
CA ARG A 94 8.29 -13.61 20.21
C ARG A 94 7.09 -12.71 19.98
N TYR A 95 7.24 -11.72 19.10
CA TYR A 95 6.18 -10.82 18.70
C TYR A 95 5.87 -10.98 17.21
N ARG A 96 4.60 -10.99 16.87
CA ARG A 96 4.10 -10.97 15.50
C ARG A 96 3.36 -9.68 15.23
N PHE A 97 3.75 -8.98 14.16
CA PHE A 97 3.07 -7.77 13.70
C PHE A 97 1.96 -8.11 12.71
N ARG A 98 0.83 -7.40 12.81
CA ARG A 98 -0.26 -7.47 11.84
C ARG A 98 -0.65 -6.08 11.39
N GLY A 99 -0.18 -5.68 10.21
CA GLY A 99 -0.36 -4.34 9.67
C GLY A 99 0.41 -3.30 10.48
N GLY A 100 0.24 -2.04 10.13
CA GLY A 100 0.79 -0.93 10.87
C GLY A 100 0.86 0.34 10.06
N ALA A 101 0.91 1.47 10.76
CA ALA A 101 1.06 2.80 10.19
C ALA A 101 1.91 3.68 11.09
N PRO A 102 2.89 4.43 10.55
CA PRO A 102 3.58 5.47 11.29
C PRO A 102 2.65 6.66 11.50
N ASP A 103 2.89 7.42 12.56
CA ASP A 103 2.32 8.76 12.67
C ASP A 103 2.97 9.74 11.67
N ALA A 104 2.36 10.92 11.53
CA ALA A 104 2.84 11.92 10.56
C ALA A 104 4.26 12.41 10.87
N ASP A 105 4.65 12.44 12.14
CA ASP A 105 5.94 12.95 12.60
C ASP A 105 7.04 11.88 12.64
N GLY A 106 6.68 10.60 12.44
CA GLY A 106 7.63 9.48 12.53
C GLY A 106 8.10 9.19 13.96
N LYS A 107 7.31 9.58 14.96
CA LYS A 107 7.59 9.33 16.38
C LYS A 107 7.04 8.00 16.84
N TYR A 108 5.84 7.66 16.42
CA TYR A 108 5.14 6.45 16.81
C TYR A 108 4.83 5.56 15.61
N PHE A 109 4.80 4.25 15.87
CA PHE A 109 4.30 3.27 14.94
C PHE A 109 3.12 2.55 15.59
N TYR A 110 1.94 2.67 14.99
CA TYR A 110 0.72 2.01 15.43
C TYR A 110 0.59 0.67 14.72
N THR A 111 0.38 -0.40 15.47
CA THR A 111 0.29 -1.76 14.92
C THR A 111 -0.61 -2.64 15.77
N VAL A 112 -0.83 -3.86 15.31
CA VAL A 112 -1.35 -4.94 16.15
C VAL A 112 -0.26 -5.96 16.36
N THR A 113 -0.04 -6.34 17.60
CA THR A 113 0.92 -7.37 17.97
C THR A 113 0.24 -8.59 18.58
N MET A 114 0.87 -9.73 18.38
CA MET A 114 0.59 -10.97 19.07
C MET A 114 1.86 -11.42 19.77
N GLU A 115 1.80 -11.53 21.08
CA GLU A 115 2.90 -12.01 21.93
C GLU A 115 2.84 -13.52 22.03
N ILE A 116 3.98 -14.17 21.90
CA ILE A 116 4.13 -15.63 21.97
C ILE A 116 5.21 -15.95 23.01
N ASP A 117 4.84 -16.57 24.12
CA ASP A 117 5.79 -17.03 25.12
C ASP A 117 6.44 -18.34 24.67
N LYS A 118 7.77 -18.38 24.70
CA LYS A 118 8.57 -19.58 24.38
C LYS A 118 8.81 -20.35 25.68
N LEU A 119 7.97 -21.34 25.96
CA LEU A 119 8.13 -22.23 27.09
C LEU A 119 8.97 -23.46 26.71
N ALA A 120 9.44 -24.21 27.69
CA ALA A 120 10.34 -25.33 27.43
C ALA A 120 9.73 -26.43 26.53
N GLU A 121 8.43 -26.67 26.67
CA GLU A 121 7.72 -27.77 25.99
C GLU A 121 6.75 -27.29 24.91
N HIS A 122 6.37 -26.01 24.91
CA HIS A 122 5.39 -25.46 23.95
C HIS A 122 5.50 -23.94 23.82
N TYR A 123 4.76 -23.40 22.87
CA TYR A 123 4.54 -21.96 22.72
C TYR A 123 3.16 -21.61 23.24
N ASP A 124 3.09 -20.61 24.13
CA ASP A 124 1.82 -20.02 24.54
C ASP A 124 1.54 -18.78 23.70
N VAL A 125 0.41 -18.81 22.97
CA VAL A 125 0.05 -17.78 22.00
C VAL A 125 -0.97 -16.83 22.61
N GLY A 126 -0.56 -15.61 22.90
CA GLY A 126 -1.40 -14.57 23.48
C GLY A 126 -2.43 -14.01 22.50
N ASN A 127 -3.33 -13.20 23.06
CA ASN A 127 -4.32 -12.48 22.26
C ASN A 127 -3.70 -11.30 21.53
N LEU A 128 -4.35 -10.87 20.44
CA LEU A 128 -3.98 -9.67 19.71
C LEU A 128 -4.18 -8.42 20.56
N LYS A 129 -3.25 -7.48 20.43
CA LYS A 129 -3.25 -6.19 21.13
C LYS A 129 -2.98 -5.07 20.13
N TYR A 130 -3.73 -3.99 20.20
CA TYR A 130 -3.29 -2.73 19.63
C TYR A 130 -2.04 -2.28 20.37
N THR A 131 -1.05 -1.82 19.64
CA THR A 131 0.28 -1.54 20.18
C THR A 131 0.82 -0.25 19.61
N VAL A 132 1.34 0.62 20.47
CA VAL A 132 2.11 1.79 20.09
C VAL A 132 3.57 1.53 20.38
N ILE A 133 4.40 1.71 19.37
CA ILE A 133 5.85 1.61 19.49
C ILE A 133 6.43 3.01 19.38
N ASP A 134 7.20 3.45 20.38
CA ASP A 134 8.03 4.65 20.29
C ASP A 134 9.27 4.29 19.48
N LEU A 135 9.40 4.90 18.32
CA LEU A 135 10.48 4.59 17.37
C LEU A 135 11.85 5.06 17.86
N ALA A 136 11.91 6.18 18.60
CA ALA A 136 13.15 6.69 19.15
C ALA A 136 13.63 5.85 20.34
N GLN A 137 12.69 5.39 21.18
CA GLN A 137 12.99 4.57 22.35
C GLN A 137 13.08 3.07 22.03
N GLN A 138 12.67 2.66 20.82
CA GLN A 138 12.64 1.27 20.35
C GLN A 138 11.89 0.33 21.29
N LYS A 139 10.76 0.80 21.82
CA LYS A 139 9.97 0.02 22.78
C LYS A 139 8.47 0.24 22.63
N ILE A 140 7.73 -0.76 23.08
CA ILE A 140 6.29 -0.64 23.27
C ILE A 140 6.02 0.35 24.40
N VAL A 141 5.22 1.38 24.14
CA VAL A 141 4.83 2.40 25.11
C VAL A 141 3.37 2.29 25.52
N ASN A 142 2.53 1.64 24.73
CA ASN A 142 1.15 1.38 25.06
C ASN A 142 0.65 0.10 24.40
N THR A 143 -0.19 -0.66 25.10
CA THR A 143 -0.92 -1.82 24.54
C THR A 143 -2.35 -1.85 25.06
N VAL A 144 -3.30 -2.14 24.18
CA VAL A 144 -4.71 -2.31 24.51
C VAL A 144 -5.20 -3.63 23.91
N PRO A 145 -5.89 -4.50 24.68
CA PRO A 145 -6.45 -5.72 24.13
C PRO A 145 -7.36 -5.45 22.93
N MET A 146 -7.16 -6.19 21.85
CA MET A 146 -8.01 -6.07 20.67
C MET A 146 -9.34 -6.83 20.92
N PRO A 147 -10.50 -6.26 20.60
CA PRO A 147 -11.77 -6.96 20.69
C PRO A 147 -11.78 -8.25 19.86
N ARG A 148 -12.40 -9.32 20.37
CA ARG A 148 -12.41 -10.63 19.69
C ARG A 148 -13.00 -10.58 18.28
N GLY A 149 -14.01 -9.74 18.04
CA GLY A 149 -14.61 -9.57 16.72
C GLY A 149 -13.61 -9.03 15.69
N ASP A 150 -12.77 -8.08 16.09
CA ASP A 150 -11.76 -7.47 15.23
C ASP A 150 -10.57 -8.42 14.99
N ALA A 151 -10.31 -9.33 15.95
CA ALA A 151 -9.22 -10.30 15.87
C ALA A 151 -9.39 -11.36 14.77
N LEU A 152 -10.58 -11.52 14.21
CA LEU A 152 -10.87 -12.44 13.10
C LEU A 152 -10.45 -11.91 11.74
N ILE A 153 -10.02 -10.65 11.65
CA ILE A 153 -9.57 -10.03 10.40
C ILE A 153 -8.16 -10.53 10.08
N ASN A 154 -8.01 -11.32 9.03
CA ASN A 154 -6.72 -11.92 8.66
C ASN A 154 -5.68 -10.92 8.14
N ARG A 155 -6.14 -9.83 7.52
CA ARG A 155 -5.30 -8.73 7.02
C ARG A 155 -5.84 -7.43 7.57
N LEU A 156 -5.03 -6.77 8.39
CA LEU A 156 -5.33 -5.47 8.95
C LEU A 156 -4.58 -4.41 8.13
N SER A 157 -5.31 -3.45 7.62
CA SER A 157 -4.75 -2.24 7.04
C SER A 157 -5.10 -1.06 7.93
N PHE A 158 -4.14 -0.17 8.11
CA PHE A 158 -4.29 0.98 8.98
C PHE A 158 -3.91 2.26 8.26
N GLU A 159 -4.66 3.31 8.53
CA GLU A 159 -4.32 4.68 8.15
C GLU A 159 -4.48 5.62 9.34
N VAL A 160 -3.59 6.59 9.44
CA VAL A 160 -3.68 7.64 10.45
C VAL A 160 -4.36 8.86 9.81
N SER A 161 -5.31 9.48 10.53
CA SER A 161 -5.93 10.71 10.07
C SER A 161 -4.89 11.82 9.88
N PRO A 162 -5.14 12.83 9.02
CA PRO A 162 -4.19 13.90 8.76
C PRO A 162 -3.76 14.68 10.01
N ASP A 163 -4.65 14.78 11.01
CA ASP A 163 -4.38 15.44 12.28
C ASP A 163 -3.71 14.53 13.34
N GLY A 164 -3.43 13.27 12.98
CA GLY A 164 -2.78 12.28 13.85
C GLY A 164 -3.63 11.75 15.00
N LYS A 165 -4.90 12.16 15.13
CA LYS A 165 -5.73 11.81 16.29
C LYS A 165 -6.46 10.48 16.16
N TYR A 166 -6.66 9.99 14.95
CA TYR A 166 -7.44 8.80 14.68
C TYR A 166 -6.66 7.79 13.85
N LEU A 167 -6.87 6.52 14.17
CA LEU A 167 -6.39 5.37 13.42
C LEU A 167 -7.60 4.68 12.80
N TYR A 168 -7.63 4.63 11.48
CA TYR A 168 -8.63 3.91 10.71
C TYR A 168 -8.16 2.47 10.53
N GLN A 169 -8.94 1.52 10.99
CA GLN A 169 -8.72 0.10 10.79
C GLN A 169 -9.69 -0.42 9.73
N PHE A 170 -9.16 -0.83 8.60
CA PHE A 170 -9.96 -1.34 7.48
C PHE A 170 -10.25 -2.84 7.66
N GLY A 171 -11.50 -3.20 7.45
CA GLY A 171 -12.02 -4.55 7.52
C GLY A 171 -13.42 -4.63 6.90
N PRO A 172 -14.27 -5.60 7.31
CA PRO A 172 -15.68 -5.63 6.93
C PRO A 172 -16.45 -4.37 7.37
N LYS A 173 -15.96 -3.74 8.42
CA LYS A 173 -16.32 -2.42 8.90
C LYS A 173 -15.05 -1.61 9.02
N ILE A 174 -15.14 -0.28 8.97
CA ILE A 174 -14.01 0.59 9.24
C ILE A 174 -14.14 1.09 10.67
N SER A 175 -13.29 0.58 11.56
CA SER A 175 -13.25 1.04 12.94
C SER A 175 -12.35 2.27 13.05
N ILE A 176 -12.85 3.33 13.69
CA ILE A 176 -12.11 4.57 13.92
C ILE A 176 -11.73 4.63 15.38
N LEU A 177 -10.43 4.51 15.63
CA LEU A 177 -9.86 4.42 16.97
C LEU A 177 -9.12 5.72 17.30
N ARG A 178 -9.21 6.17 18.52
CA ARG A 178 -8.36 7.27 19.01
C ARG A 178 -6.93 6.78 19.18
N THR A 179 -5.95 7.50 18.63
CA THR A 179 -4.54 7.09 18.66
C THR A 179 -3.94 7.05 20.07
N SER A 180 -4.47 7.84 21.02
CA SER A 180 -3.93 7.93 22.39
C SER A 180 -4.24 6.71 23.27
N ASP A 181 -5.36 6.04 23.04
CA ASP A 181 -5.85 4.96 23.90
C ASP A 181 -6.55 3.81 23.19
N PHE A 182 -6.61 3.86 21.84
CA PHE A 182 -7.31 2.91 20.98
C PHE A 182 -8.81 2.74 21.28
N GLN A 183 -9.40 3.69 22.00
CA GLN A 183 -10.84 3.68 22.18
C GLN A 183 -11.53 3.88 20.83
N ARG A 184 -12.45 2.98 20.48
CA ARG A 184 -13.29 3.15 19.29
C ARG A 184 -14.19 4.35 19.51
N VAL A 185 -14.06 5.36 18.65
CA VAL A 185 -14.86 6.58 18.68
C VAL A 185 -15.96 6.58 17.65
N ASP A 186 -15.81 5.74 16.61
CA ASP A 186 -16.77 5.62 15.53
C ASP A 186 -16.58 4.31 14.77
N GLU A 187 -17.57 3.93 13.98
CA GLU A 187 -17.52 2.75 13.12
C GLU A 187 -18.35 3.01 11.86
N LEU A 188 -17.74 2.87 10.69
CA LEU A 188 -18.46 2.89 9.42
C LEU A 188 -18.84 1.45 9.07
N ASP A 189 -20.12 1.16 9.16
CA ASP A 189 -20.66 -0.14 8.75
C ASP A 189 -20.85 -0.17 7.24
N LEU A 190 -20.08 -1.01 6.55
CA LEU A 190 -20.13 -1.17 5.10
C LEU A 190 -21.16 -2.22 4.64
N SER A 191 -21.92 -2.79 5.57
CA SER A 191 -22.91 -3.84 5.26
C SER A 191 -24.26 -3.32 4.77
N PRO A 192 -24.77 -2.13 5.21
CA PRO A 192 -26.00 -1.59 4.64
C PRO A 192 -25.82 -1.21 3.17
N PRO A 193 -26.78 -1.54 2.30
CA PRO A 193 -26.70 -1.18 0.90
C PRO A 193 -27.04 0.31 0.70
N ASP A 194 -26.13 1.07 0.08
CA ASP A 194 -26.45 2.42 -0.42
C ASP A 194 -27.32 2.36 -1.69
N PHE A 195 -27.21 1.25 -2.43
CA PHE A 195 -27.96 0.99 -3.64
C PHE A 195 -28.48 -0.44 -3.65
N PRO A 196 -29.62 -0.71 -4.32
CA PRO A 196 -30.09 -2.09 -4.49
C PRO A 196 -29.03 -3.00 -5.09
N GLY A 197 -28.79 -4.15 -4.49
CA GLY A 197 -27.77 -5.12 -4.91
C GLY A 197 -26.34 -4.81 -4.47
N MET A 198 -26.13 -3.79 -3.65
CA MET A 198 -24.84 -3.44 -3.08
C MET A 198 -24.81 -3.75 -1.58
N GLU A 199 -24.69 -4.99 -1.22
CA GLU A 199 -24.56 -5.42 0.16
C GLU A 199 -23.12 -5.89 0.47
N ASN A 200 -22.73 -5.84 1.73
CA ASN A 200 -21.43 -6.33 2.19
C ASN A 200 -20.24 -5.73 1.40
N VAL A 201 -20.20 -4.42 1.28
CA VAL A 201 -19.11 -3.71 0.62
C VAL A 201 -17.78 -4.02 1.28
N ARG A 202 -16.75 -4.26 0.46
CA ARG A 202 -15.36 -4.43 0.89
C ARG A 202 -14.49 -3.50 0.08
N LEU A 203 -13.70 -2.70 0.78
CA LEU A 203 -12.70 -1.85 0.16
C LEU A 203 -11.45 -2.67 -0.17
N GLY A 204 -10.83 -2.37 -1.31
CA GLY A 204 -9.52 -2.89 -1.67
C GLY A 204 -8.42 -2.29 -0.81
N ASN A 205 -7.24 -2.90 -0.85
CA ASN A 205 -6.05 -2.31 -0.25
C ASN A 205 -5.48 -1.29 -1.24
N ASP A 206 -5.29 -0.07 -0.79
CA ASP A 206 -4.51 0.90 -1.54
C ASP A 206 -3.03 0.60 -1.38
N LEU A 207 -2.32 0.67 -2.49
CA LEU A 207 -0.87 0.52 -2.52
C LEU A 207 -0.16 1.87 -2.34
N ASP A 208 -0.86 2.99 -2.60
CA ASP A 208 -0.31 4.33 -2.47
C ASP A 208 -1.27 5.29 -1.76
N LEU A 209 -1.14 5.35 -0.43
CA LEU A 209 -1.94 6.21 0.44
C LEU A 209 -1.50 7.69 0.44
N ILE A 210 -0.45 8.03 -0.29
CA ILE A 210 0.21 9.34 -0.18
C ILE A 210 -0.10 10.24 -1.36
N SER A 211 -0.56 9.70 -2.46
CA SER A 211 -0.93 10.50 -3.63
C SER A 211 -2.04 11.49 -3.32
N GLN A 212 -2.92 11.18 -2.38
CA GLN A 212 -4.04 12.04 -1.95
C GLN A 212 -4.18 12.05 -0.42
N PRO A 213 -3.39 12.84 0.32
CA PRO A 213 -3.44 12.90 1.77
C PRO A 213 -4.87 13.19 2.29
N GLY A 214 -5.31 12.43 3.28
CA GLY A 214 -6.65 12.59 3.89
C GLY A 214 -7.79 11.98 3.10
N MET A 215 -7.53 11.37 1.95
CA MET A 215 -8.51 10.60 1.18
C MET A 215 -8.04 9.17 1.00
N HIS A 216 -8.94 8.22 1.22
CA HIS A 216 -8.75 6.83 0.84
C HIS A 216 -9.61 6.55 -0.39
N THR A 217 -8.99 6.50 -1.56
CA THR A 217 -9.67 6.15 -2.81
C THR A 217 -9.29 4.73 -3.18
N SER A 218 -10.26 3.84 -3.30
CA SER A 218 -10.01 2.43 -3.56
C SER A 218 -11.09 1.79 -4.44
N ILE A 219 -10.76 0.62 -4.98
CA ILE A 219 -11.77 -0.24 -5.60
C ILE A 219 -12.58 -0.87 -4.48
N PHE A 220 -13.89 -0.78 -4.56
CA PHE A 220 -14.76 -1.59 -3.73
C PHE A 220 -15.35 -2.77 -4.51
N ASN A 221 -15.71 -3.81 -3.77
CA ASN A 221 -16.51 -4.92 -4.25
C ASN A 221 -17.70 -5.09 -3.31
N SER A 222 -18.87 -5.35 -3.88
CA SER A 222 -20.06 -5.74 -3.14
C SER A 222 -20.62 -7.05 -3.67
N THR A 223 -21.45 -7.71 -2.89
CA THR A 223 -22.09 -8.96 -3.28
C THR A 223 -23.51 -8.92 -2.78
N ASP A 224 -24.47 -9.03 -3.69
CA ASP A 224 -25.87 -9.24 -3.35
C ASP A 224 -26.01 -10.57 -2.58
N ALA A 225 -26.61 -10.52 -1.39
CA ALA A 225 -26.72 -11.68 -0.51
C ALA A 225 -27.72 -12.72 -1.02
N ILE A 226 -28.65 -12.35 -1.92
CA ILE A 226 -29.73 -13.21 -2.42
C ILE A 226 -29.35 -13.84 -3.76
N VAL A 227 -29.00 -13.00 -4.74
CA VAL A 227 -28.72 -13.46 -6.11
C VAL A 227 -27.22 -13.67 -6.36
N HIS A 228 -26.38 -13.35 -5.37
CA HIS A 228 -24.91 -13.50 -5.41
C HIS A 228 -24.22 -12.77 -6.57
N ASN A 229 -24.87 -11.80 -7.16
CA ASN A 229 -24.24 -10.92 -8.15
C ASN A 229 -23.17 -10.07 -7.45
N ARG A 230 -22.01 -9.99 -8.08
CA ARG A 230 -20.91 -9.17 -7.59
C ARG A 230 -20.80 -7.91 -8.42
N VAL A 231 -20.72 -6.78 -7.74
CA VAL A 231 -20.53 -5.46 -8.33
C VAL A 231 -19.22 -4.88 -7.82
N PHE A 232 -18.52 -4.15 -8.67
CA PHE A 232 -17.36 -3.35 -8.28
C PHE A 232 -17.55 -1.88 -8.67
N GLY A 233 -16.76 -1.02 -8.08
CA GLY A 233 -16.70 0.39 -8.39
C GLY A 233 -15.58 1.08 -7.64
N LEU A 234 -15.61 2.40 -7.63
CA LEU A 234 -14.68 3.23 -6.86
C LEU A 234 -15.36 3.74 -5.59
N ALA A 235 -14.62 3.75 -4.50
CA ALA A 235 -15.03 4.30 -3.22
C ALA A 235 -14.07 5.41 -2.80
N HIS A 236 -14.59 6.49 -2.26
CA HIS A 236 -13.84 7.63 -1.74
C HIS A 236 -14.22 7.86 -0.29
N LEU A 237 -13.29 7.65 0.62
CA LEU A 237 -13.45 7.92 2.04
C LEU A 237 -12.61 9.13 2.44
N ASN A 238 -13.25 10.16 2.95
CA ASN A 238 -12.58 11.31 3.54
C ASN A 238 -12.23 11.01 5.01
N LEU A 239 -10.94 10.92 5.32
CA LEU A 239 -10.44 10.60 6.66
C LEU A 239 -10.61 11.75 7.67
N GLY A 240 -10.93 12.96 7.22
CA GLY A 240 -11.22 14.10 8.08
C GLY A 240 -12.71 14.17 8.47
N THR A 241 -13.61 14.06 7.47
CA THR A 241 -15.08 14.14 7.70
C THR A 241 -15.70 12.79 8.00
N ARG A 242 -15.02 11.68 7.67
CA ARG A 242 -15.51 10.29 7.76
C ARG A 242 -16.61 9.94 6.76
N GLU A 243 -16.82 10.81 5.78
CA GLU A 243 -17.81 10.57 4.72
C GLU A 243 -17.23 9.59 3.71
N ILE A 244 -18.03 8.61 3.31
CA ILE A 244 -17.72 7.66 2.26
C ILE A 244 -18.73 7.77 1.14
N SER A 245 -18.27 7.74 -0.09
CA SER A 245 -19.12 7.68 -1.29
C SER A 245 -18.72 6.49 -2.15
N TYR A 246 -19.69 5.97 -2.91
CA TYR A 246 -19.53 4.84 -3.79
C TYR A 246 -20.01 5.18 -5.19
N SER A 247 -19.22 4.81 -6.18
CA SER A 247 -19.55 4.90 -7.61
C SER A 247 -19.55 3.50 -8.23
N PRO A 248 -20.70 2.78 -8.27
CA PRO A 248 -20.80 1.46 -8.88
C PRO A 248 -20.52 1.55 -10.38
N ILE A 249 -19.73 0.59 -10.91
CA ILE A 249 -19.33 0.57 -12.32
C ILE A 249 -19.96 -0.60 -13.08
N GLY A 250 -19.95 -1.79 -12.48
CA GLY A 250 -20.49 -2.96 -13.17
C GLY A 250 -20.15 -4.30 -12.51
N PRO A 251 -20.34 -5.41 -13.22
CA PRO A 251 -20.02 -6.73 -12.71
C PRO A 251 -18.56 -6.84 -12.28
N SER A 252 -18.33 -7.41 -11.10
CA SER A 252 -16.99 -7.58 -10.56
C SER A 252 -16.20 -8.64 -11.32
N PRO A 253 -14.97 -8.34 -11.78
CA PRO A 253 -14.05 -9.34 -12.29
C PRO A 253 -13.69 -10.39 -11.24
N SER A 254 -13.00 -11.46 -11.68
CA SER A 254 -12.52 -12.51 -10.75
C SER A 254 -11.51 -11.99 -9.75
N GLY A 255 -10.69 -11.00 -10.13
CA GLY A 255 -9.74 -10.33 -9.27
C GLY A 255 -9.31 -8.97 -9.83
N MET A 256 -8.96 -8.07 -8.92
CA MET A 256 -8.39 -6.77 -9.27
C MET A 256 -7.21 -6.49 -8.33
N ALA A 257 -6.15 -5.89 -8.88
CA ALA A 257 -5.04 -5.36 -8.09
C ALA A 257 -5.48 -4.08 -7.36
N GLY A 258 -4.63 -3.57 -6.47
CA GLY A 258 -4.84 -2.25 -5.87
C GLY A 258 -4.81 -1.14 -6.92
N LEU A 259 -5.45 -0.03 -6.58
CA LEU A 259 -5.53 1.14 -7.45
C LEU A 259 -4.20 1.91 -7.42
N GLN A 260 -3.73 2.35 -8.58
CA GLN A 260 -2.62 3.30 -8.71
C GLN A 260 -3.17 4.60 -9.27
N ILE A 261 -2.97 5.71 -8.55
CA ILE A 261 -3.55 7.02 -8.90
C ILE A 261 -2.43 7.91 -9.45
N THR A 262 -2.68 8.57 -10.60
CA THR A 262 -1.72 9.51 -11.18
C THR A 262 -1.47 10.71 -10.26
N PRO A 263 -0.26 11.31 -10.28
CA PRO A 263 0.07 12.44 -9.42
C PRO A 263 -0.83 13.67 -9.59
N ASP A 264 -1.48 13.80 -10.74
CA ASP A 264 -2.45 14.88 -11.02
C ASP A 264 -3.88 14.55 -10.52
N LEU A 265 -4.07 13.37 -9.91
CA LEU A 265 -5.33 12.87 -9.36
C LEU A 265 -6.48 12.76 -10.37
N LYS A 266 -6.19 12.66 -11.67
CA LYS A 266 -7.21 12.59 -12.73
C LYS A 266 -7.49 11.18 -13.19
N THR A 267 -6.48 10.34 -13.21
CA THR A 267 -6.57 8.99 -13.74
C THR A 267 -6.10 7.98 -12.70
N ALA A 268 -6.76 6.84 -12.67
CA ALA A 268 -6.30 5.71 -11.89
C ALA A 268 -6.19 4.47 -12.77
N TYR A 269 -5.35 3.53 -12.35
CA TYR A 269 -5.10 2.28 -13.06
C TYR A 269 -5.20 1.09 -12.11
N THR A 270 -5.62 -0.05 -12.65
CA THR A 270 -5.56 -1.34 -11.97
C THR A 270 -5.24 -2.46 -12.95
N VAL A 271 -4.88 -3.63 -12.44
CA VAL A 271 -4.81 -4.87 -13.21
C VAL A 271 -6.01 -5.74 -12.87
N VAL A 272 -6.79 -6.03 -13.87
CA VAL A 272 -7.94 -6.93 -13.78
C VAL A 272 -7.50 -8.34 -14.17
N THR A 273 -7.99 -9.33 -13.43
CA THR A 273 -7.80 -10.74 -13.73
C THR A 273 -9.16 -11.41 -13.90
N ASN A 274 -9.38 -12.07 -15.03
CA ASN A 274 -10.56 -12.88 -15.31
C ASN A 274 -10.17 -14.33 -15.60
N GLY A 275 -11.11 -15.26 -15.34
CA GLY A 275 -10.89 -16.68 -15.53
C GLY A 275 -10.05 -17.32 -14.43
N ALA A 276 -9.80 -18.62 -14.57
CA ALA A 276 -9.05 -19.41 -13.61
C ALA A 276 -8.06 -20.33 -14.33
N PHE A 277 -6.97 -20.65 -13.67
CA PHE A 277 -5.92 -21.55 -14.16
C PHE A 277 -5.42 -21.17 -15.57
N GLY A 278 -5.40 -22.09 -16.51
CA GLY A 278 -4.92 -21.88 -17.87
C GLY A 278 -5.78 -20.93 -18.75
N ASN A 279 -6.99 -20.60 -18.29
CA ASN A 279 -7.87 -19.65 -18.97
C ASN A 279 -7.81 -18.23 -18.36
N LYS A 280 -6.80 -17.96 -17.56
CA LYS A 280 -6.61 -16.66 -16.93
C LYS A 280 -6.26 -15.60 -17.98
N ARG A 281 -6.98 -14.46 -17.95
CA ARG A 281 -6.72 -13.29 -18.77
C ARG A 281 -6.47 -12.09 -17.87
N CYS A 282 -5.54 -11.24 -18.24
CA CYS A 282 -5.20 -10.04 -17.51
C CYS A 282 -5.35 -8.81 -18.41
N GLU A 283 -5.87 -7.75 -17.83
CA GLU A 283 -6.08 -6.48 -18.50
C GLU A 283 -5.65 -5.34 -17.60
N PHE A 284 -5.01 -4.32 -18.16
CA PHE A 284 -4.99 -3.01 -17.52
C PHE A 284 -6.32 -2.32 -17.74
N TRP A 285 -6.84 -1.70 -16.71
CA TRP A 285 -7.98 -0.79 -16.80
C TRP A 285 -7.59 0.57 -16.28
N SER A 286 -8.00 1.63 -17.00
CA SER A 286 -7.92 3.00 -16.53
C SER A 286 -9.29 3.53 -16.16
N PHE A 287 -9.28 4.45 -15.20
CA PHE A 287 -10.47 5.14 -14.71
C PHE A 287 -10.24 6.64 -14.78
N ASP A 288 -11.24 7.38 -15.21
CA ASP A 288 -11.34 8.82 -15.02
C ASP A 288 -11.90 9.08 -13.62
N LEU A 289 -11.13 9.72 -12.74
CA LEU A 289 -11.50 9.96 -11.35
C LEU A 289 -12.51 11.11 -11.16
N SER A 290 -12.78 11.89 -12.23
CA SER A 290 -13.82 12.92 -12.16
C SER A 290 -15.22 12.36 -12.38
N SER A 291 -15.32 11.23 -13.07
CA SER A 291 -16.57 10.55 -13.41
C SER A 291 -16.67 9.14 -12.82
N ASP A 292 -15.60 8.63 -12.22
CA ASP A 292 -15.45 7.27 -11.70
C ASP A 292 -15.77 6.18 -12.74
N ARG A 293 -15.40 6.40 -14.01
CA ARG A 293 -15.70 5.50 -15.11
C ARG A 293 -14.45 4.88 -15.71
N VAL A 294 -14.57 3.64 -16.17
CA VAL A 294 -13.55 2.99 -16.98
C VAL A 294 -13.44 3.71 -18.31
N THR A 295 -12.23 4.14 -18.66
CA THR A 295 -11.95 4.87 -19.91
C THR A 295 -11.26 4.02 -20.95
N GLN A 296 -10.41 3.08 -20.50
CA GLN A 296 -9.65 2.21 -21.42
C GLN A 296 -9.41 0.85 -20.78
N ARG A 297 -9.28 -0.17 -21.64
CA ARG A 297 -8.90 -1.54 -21.29
C ARG A 297 -7.90 -2.06 -22.32
N GLU A 298 -6.89 -2.77 -21.85
CA GLU A 298 -5.87 -3.35 -22.71
C GLU A 298 -5.44 -4.72 -22.16
N GLU A 299 -5.52 -5.75 -22.98
CA GLU A 299 -5.10 -7.11 -22.61
C GLU A 299 -3.57 -7.19 -22.50
N VAL A 300 -3.10 -7.84 -21.44
CA VAL A 300 -1.67 -8.01 -21.16
C VAL A 300 -1.37 -9.44 -20.72
N PRO A 301 -0.14 -9.92 -20.90
CA PRO A 301 0.25 -11.26 -20.44
C PRO A 301 0.01 -11.42 -18.94
N CYS A 302 -0.62 -12.52 -18.54
CA CYS A 302 -0.84 -12.83 -17.13
C CYS A 302 0.42 -13.43 -16.50
N ARG A 303 0.76 -12.94 -15.31
CA ARG A 303 1.70 -13.61 -14.40
C ARG A 303 0.93 -14.34 -13.31
N SER A 304 1.48 -15.45 -12.81
CA SER A 304 0.84 -16.22 -11.74
C SER A 304 0.75 -15.42 -10.44
N ARG A 305 1.80 -14.65 -10.17
CA ARG A 305 1.94 -13.75 -9.03
C ARG A 305 2.61 -12.47 -9.51
N PHE A 306 2.11 -11.34 -9.04
CA PHE A 306 2.68 -10.03 -9.35
C PHE A 306 2.21 -8.98 -8.33
N SER A 307 2.96 -7.91 -8.25
CA SER A 307 2.55 -6.62 -7.69
C SER A 307 2.42 -5.61 -8.83
N PHE A 308 1.63 -4.58 -8.60
CA PHE A 308 1.36 -3.53 -9.57
C PHE A 308 1.83 -2.19 -9.01
N GLY A 309 2.49 -1.40 -9.83
CA GLY A 309 2.99 -0.08 -9.46
C GLY A 309 2.95 0.90 -10.63
N MET A 310 3.30 2.16 -10.36
CA MET A 310 3.32 3.23 -11.34
C MET A 310 4.56 4.12 -11.11
N SER A 311 5.07 4.76 -12.17
CA SER A 311 6.15 5.73 -12.08
C SER A 311 5.73 6.98 -11.30
N SER A 312 6.71 7.70 -10.77
CA SER A 312 6.50 8.93 -10.00
C SER A 312 5.80 10.04 -10.79
N ASP A 313 5.94 10.05 -12.13
CA ASP A 313 5.28 11.00 -13.02
C ASP A 313 3.95 10.49 -13.60
N GLY A 314 3.53 9.26 -13.24
CA GLY A 314 2.29 8.65 -13.70
C GLY A 314 2.30 8.15 -15.15
N LYS A 315 3.45 8.18 -15.84
CA LYS A 315 3.52 7.83 -17.28
C LYS A 315 3.84 6.36 -17.56
N LYS A 316 4.28 5.60 -16.55
CA LYS A 316 4.61 4.18 -16.70
C LYS A 316 3.86 3.35 -15.68
N LEU A 317 3.45 2.16 -16.11
CA LEU A 317 2.87 1.13 -15.26
C LEU A 317 3.88 -0.01 -15.13
N TYR A 318 3.95 -0.61 -13.94
CA TYR A 318 4.91 -1.65 -13.60
C TYR A 318 4.21 -2.91 -13.14
N ILE A 319 4.57 -4.05 -13.74
CA ILE A 319 4.27 -5.38 -13.21
C ILE A 319 5.57 -5.95 -12.67
N TYR A 320 5.63 -6.25 -11.39
CA TYR A 320 6.84 -6.70 -10.69
C TYR A 320 6.51 -7.68 -9.56
N GLY A 321 7.54 -8.15 -8.83
CA GLY A 321 7.41 -9.00 -7.66
C GLY A 321 7.30 -10.49 -7.97
N ALA A 322 7.80 -11.30 -7.05
CA ALA A 322 8.02 -12.74 -7.21
C ALA A 322 8.78 -13.10 -8.49
N GLY A 323 9.84 -12.37 -8.78
CA GLY A 323 10.68 -12.53 -9.94
C GLY A 323 11.83 -11.56 -9.95
N PHE A 324 12.60 -11.61 -11.02
CA PHE A 324 13.87 -10.91 -11.18
C PHE A 324 13.72 -9.69 -12.12
N GLU A 325 12.50 -9.37 -12.56
CA GLU A 325 12.27 -8.35 -13.56
C GLU A 325 11.11 -7.43 -13.21
N ILE A 326 11.13 -6.23 -13.80
CA ILE A 326 10.01 -5.28 -13.88
C ILE A 326 9.59 -5.18 -15.35
N GLU A 327 8.37 -5.54 -15.64
CA GLU A 327 7.71 -5.26 -16.93
C GLU A 327 7.22 -3.81 -16.93
N VAL A 328 7.64 -3.04 -17.92
CA VAL A 328 7.34 -1.61 -18.08
C VAL A 328 6.37 -1.41 -19.23
N TYR A 329 5.27 -0.71 -18.91
CA TYR A 329 4.24 -0.36 -19.88
C TYR A 329 4.07 1.15 -19.93
N ASP A 330 3.77 1.69 -21.09
CA ASP A 330 3.34 3.07 -21.23
C ASP A 330 1.93 3.23 -20.64
N ALA A 331 1.72 4.20 -19.75
CA ALA A 331 0.44 4.33 -19.04
C ALA A 331 -0.69 4.80 -19.97
N ALA A 332 -0.41 5.67 -20.94
CA ALA A 332 -1.44 6.20 -21.83
C ALA A 332 -1.95 5.18 -22.83
N THR A 333 -1.08 4.32 -23.34
CA THR A 333 -1.41 3.29 -24.33
C THR A 333 -1.57 1.89 -23.73
N MET A 334 -1.09 1.70 -22.51
CA MET A 334 -1.01 0.41 -21.79
C MET A 334 -0.21 -0.67 -22.54
N LYS A 335 0.62 -0.27 -23.51
CA LYS A 335 1.48 -1.17 -24.28
C LYS A 335 2.79 -1.44 -23.58
N HIS A 336 3.27 -2.70 -23.67
CA HIS A 336 4.59 -3.06 -23.19
C HIS A 336 5.68 -2.29 -23.94
N GLU A 337 6.61 -1.71 -23.19
CA GLU A 337 7.75 -0.99 -23.77
C GLU A 337 9.06 -1.76 -23.63
N LYS A 338 9.29 -2.31 -22.46
CA LYS A 338 10.55 -3.00 -22.13
C LYS A 338 10.43 -3.80 -20.85
N THR A 339 11.41 -4.62 -20.61
CA THR A 339 11.62 -5.35 -19.36
C THR A 339 12.95 -4.93 -18.74
N TRP A 340 12.95 -4.59 -17.47
CA TRP A 340 14.17 -4.36 -16.70
C TRP A 340 14.52 -5.64 -15.92
N ASP A 341 15.65 -6.25 -16.24
CA ASP A 341 16.22 -7.35 -15.46
C ASP A 341 16.94 -6.79 -14.24
N LEU A 342 16.50 -7.18 -13.07
CA LEU A 342 17.06 -6.72 -11.79
C LEU A 342 18.18 -7.64 -11.29
N ASN A 343 18.29 -8.86 -11.83
CA ASN A 343 19.17 -9.91 -11.31
C ASN A 343 19.09 -10.07 -9.78
N ASN A 344 17.94 -9.75 -9.20
CA ASN A 344 17.64 -9.85 -7.77
C ASN A 344 16.19 -10.28 -7.59
N ASP A 345 15.93 -11.19 -6.66
CA ASP A 345 14.58 -11.63 -6.32
C ASP A 345 13.83 -10.55 -5.54
N VAL A 346 12.80 -9.96 -6.16
CA VAL A 346 11.96 -8.91 -5.58
C VAL A 346 10.75 -9.55 -4.91
N THR A 347 10.52 -9.19 -3.65
CA THR A 347 9.41 -9.71 -2.85
C THR A 347 8.09 -8.96 -3.12
N TYR A 348 7.03 -9.34 -2.40
CA TYR A 348 5.72 -8.70 -2.47
C TYR A 348 5.51 -7.57 -1.46
N ALA A 349 6.53 -7.08 -0.80
CA ALA A 349 6.38 -6.10 0.26
C ALA A 349 5.92 -4.70 -0.21
N GLY A 350 5.66 -4.56 -1.50
CA GLY A 350 5.27 -3.30 -2.13
C GLY A 350 6.49 -2.55 -2.73
N MET A 351 6.20 -1.53 -3.53
CA MET A 351 7.20 -0.62 -4.11
C MET A 351 6.96 0.76 -3.54
N VAL A 352 8.01 1.45 -3.14
CA VAL A 352 7.92 2.88 -2.82
C VAL A 352 8.54 3.67 -3.96
N VAL A 353 7.79 4.64 -4.47
CA VAL A 353 8.19 5.45 -5.62
C VAL A 353 8.41 6.89 -5.18
N MET A 354 9.57 7.44 -5.53
CA MET A 354 9.95 8.82 -5.21
C MET A 354 10.31 9.57 -6.50
N PRO A 355 9.89 10.84 -6.62
CA PRO A 355 10.24 11.70 -7.75
C PRO A 355 11.73 11.90 -7.93
#